data_e56796e8d0061f93ebf5c2485b001ea9
#
_entry.id   e56796e8d0061f93ebf5c2485b001ea9
#
_cell.length_a   1.000
_cell.length_b   1.000
_cell.length_c   1.000
_cell.angle_alpha   90.00
_cell.angle_beta   90.00
_cell.angle_gamma   90.00
#
_symmetry.space_group_name_H-M   'P 1'
#
loop_
_entity.id
_entity.type
_entity.pdbx_description
1 polymer ?
#
loop_
_entity_poly.entity_id
_entity_poly.type
_entity_poly.pdbx_seq_one_letter_code
_entity_poly.pdbx_strand_id
1 'polypeptide(L)'
;MNRKEVISSIKSNPKVSVLIVGAGINGIGTFRDLALNGVDVLLIDRGDFCSGASAASSHMAHGGIRYLENGEFRLVREAVGERNRMIRNAPHIVSPLPTTIPIFKYFSGILNAPLKFLGWLDKPSERGSLIIKLGLMMYDAYTGGQRIVPRHRFYSRKESLKRWGKLNPEVVNTAVYYDGLISNPERLALELVLDTEADNPRANALNYVSLVSGSGRTVVLRDELSDETCEIEPRLVINAAGPWIDFANHSLGVTTHYIGGTKGSHLVLDHPELRAAIGDHEFFFENKDGRIVLIFPLQDRVLIGTSDIKIDHPDDAYCTDEEVGYFLEMTARVFPEIKVGREHIVFAFSGVRPLVGSAAKTTGQFSRDHHIEVLSGDWTNLGYPVYSLVGGKWTSFRAFSEEVTDKSLQFLGIKRNKSTRDLPIGGGRGYPRSAEERAKYIAGLAAWTGLSRERLETLFERYGSRAEVVAGFINKGEDAPVESLPGYTKREMLFMIQHEKVEHLDDLLLRRTMLAMLGRLTRDAINEVNDLLGNALGWDAAQKNVEAERTLRLLAEKYRVRL
;
A
#
# COMPACT_ATOMS: atom_id res chain seq x y z
N MET A 1 16.63 4.37 -18.31
CA MET A 1 16.46 3.55 -19.54
C MET A 1 14.99 3.24 -19.73
N ASN A 2 14.52 3.15 -20.98
CA ASN A 2 13.17 2.65 -21.24
C ASN A 2 13.12 1.11 -21.11
N ARG A 3 11.92 0.50 -21.06
CA ARG A 3 11.74 -0.96 -20.91
C ARG A 3 12.55 -1.78 -21.92
N LYS A 4 12.49 -1.43 -23.21
CA LYS A 4 13.19 -2.15 -24.29
C LYS A 4 14.70 -2.09 -24.13
N GLU A 5 15.24 -0.95 -23.73
CA GLU A 5 16.65 -0.77 -23.43
C GLU A 5 17.12 -1.64 -22.26
N VAL A 6 16.33 -1.71 -21.18
CA VAL A 6 16.64 -2.57 -20.02
C VAL A 6 16.65 -4.04 -20.42
N ILE A 7 15.62 -4.53 -21.14
CA ILE A 7 15.54 -5.93 -21.60
C ILE A 7 16.71 -6.25 -22.55
N SER A 8 17.04 -5.35 -23.49
CA SER A 8 18.18 -5.52 -24.39
C SER A 8 19.51 -5.56 -23.62
N SER A 9 19.68 -4.70 -22.62
CA SER A 9 20.86 -4.69 -21.75
C SER A 9 21.02 -6.00 -20.98
N ILE A 10 19.93 -6.53 -20.42
CA ILE A 10 19.92 -7.82 -19.71
C ILE A 10 20.31 -8.96 -20.66
N LYS A 11 19.74 -9.00 -21.87
CA LYS A 11 20.08 -10.03 -22.88
C LYS A 11 21.56 -9.98 -23.30
N SER A 12 22.15 -8.78 -23.38
CA SER A 12 23.56 -8.60 -23.75
C SER A 12 24.54 -8.83 -22.61
N ASN A 13 24.13 -8.54 -21.37
CA ASN A 13 24.92 -8.77 -20.15
C ASN A 13 24.01 -9.34 -19.05
N PRO A 14 23.92 -10.68 -18.93
CA PRO A 14 22.99 -11.34 -18.03
C PRO A 14 23.39 -11.26 -16.54
N LYS A 15 24.57 -10.74 -16.21
CA LYS A 15 25.06 -10.66 -14.83
C LYS A 15 24.41 -9.52 -14.07
N VAL A 16 23.82 -9.84 -12.93
CA VAL A 16 23.24 -8.87 -12.00
C VAL A 16 23.64 -9.19 -10.56
N SER A 17 23.96 -8.19 -9.76
CA SER A 17 24.36 -8.43 -8.38
C SER A 17 23.21 -8.98 -7.55
N VAL A 18 22.02 -8.39 -7.67
CA VAL A 18 20.82 -8.80 -6.93
C VAL A 18 19.61 -8.80 -7.86
N LEU A 19 18.89 -9.93 -7.92
CA LEU A 19 17.54 -10.00 -8.47
C LEU A 19 16.54 -9.92 -7.32
N ILE A 20 15.56 -9.02 -7.41
CA ILE A 20 14.42 -8.96 -6.50
C ILE A 20 13.16 -9.40 -7.26
N VAL A 21 12.48 -10.42 -6.77
CA VAL A 21 11.24 -10.95 -7.32
C VAL A 21 10.06 -10.48 -6.48
N GLY A 22 9.19 -9.65 -7.06
CA GLY A 22 8.03 -9.04 -6.40
C GLY A 22 8.24 -7.57 -6.07
N ALA A 23 7.48 -6.70 -6.75
CA ALA A 23 7.46 -5.26 -6.56
C ALA A 23 6.28 -4.80 -5.66
N GLY A 24 6.01 -5.55 -4.59
CA GLY A 24 5.29 -5.06 -3.43
C GLY A 24 6.17 -4.12 -2.60
N ILE A 25 5.62 -3.50 -1.56
CA ILE A 25 6.32 -2.45 -0.80
C ILE A 25 7.63 -2.92 -0.15
N ASN A 26 7.75 -4.20 0.26
CA ASN A 26 9.00 -4.73 0.82
C ASN A 26 10.07 -4.90 -0.26
N GLY A 27 9.70 -5.41 -1.45
CA GLY A 27 10.62 -5.52 -2.59
C GLY A 27 11.10 -4.15 -3.07
N ILE A 28 10.19 -3.20 -3.23
CA ILE A 28 10.50 -1.81 -3.64
C ILE A 28 11.38 -1.11 -2.59
N GLY A 29 11.07 -1.27 -1.28
CA GLY A 29 11.90 -0.69 -0.23
C GLY A 29 13.33 -1.26 -0.22
N THR A 30 13.46 -2.58 -0.43
CA THR A 30 14.77 -3.26 -0.52
C THR A 30 15.52 -2.83 -1.78
N PHE A 31 14.84 -2.70 -2.93
CA PHE A 31 15.39 -2.18 -4.17
C PHE A 31 16.00 -0.79 -3.96
N ARG A 32 15.26 0.12 -3.30
CA ARG A 32 15.74 1.46 -2.99
C ARG A 32 16.99 1.44 -2.09
N ASP A 33 16.97 0.67 -1.01
CA ASP A 33 18.06 0.70 -0.03
C ASP A 33 19.34 0.07 -0.58
N LEU A 34 19.24 -1.02 -1.34
CA LEU A 34 20.38 -1.63 -2.06
C LEU A 34 20.97 -0.67 -3.10
N ALA A 35 20.12 -0.07 -3.93
CA ALA A 35 20.53 0.85 -4.98
C ALA A 35 21.25 2.09 -4.42
N LEU A 36 20.76 2.65 -3.31
CA LEU A 36 21.42 3.76 -2.60
C LEU A 36 22.81 3.42 -2.10
N ASN A 37 23.07 2.15 -1.79
CA ASN A 37 24.38 1.65 -1.40
C ASN A 37 25.25 1.18 -2.59
N GLY A 38 24.86 1.56 -3.82
CA GLY A 38 25.62 1.36 -5.04
C GLY A 38 25.55 -0.05 -5.61
N VAL A 39 24.61 -0.88 -5.14
CA VAL A 39 24.39 -2.22 -5.66
C VAL A 39 23.71 -2.15 -7.03
N ASP A 40 24.10 -3.00 -7.95
CA ASP A 40 23.44 -3.29 -9.20
C ASP A 40 22.24 -4.22 -8.91
N VAL A 41 21.02 -3.75 -9.13
CA VAL A 41 19.77 -4.43 -8.73
C VAL A 41 18.77 -4.43 -9.86
N LEU A 42 18.22 -5.62 -10.14
CA LEU A 42 17.04 -5.78 -10.99
C LEU A 42 15.83 -6.14 -10.13
N LEU A 43 14.81 -5.29 -10.15
CA LEU A 43 13.49 -5.56 -9.54
C LEU A 43 12.51 -5.99 -10.62
N ILE A 44 11.82 -7.11 -10.42
CA ILE A 44 10.78 -7.59 -11.35
C ILE A 44 9.46 -7.85 -10.62
N ASP A 45 8.35 -7.70 -11.33
CA ASP A 45 7.03 -8.17 -10.90
C ASP A 45 6.26 -8.72 -12.10
N ARG A 46 5.51 -9.82 -11.89
CA ARG A 46 4.66 -10.43 -12.94
C ARG A 46 3.49 -9.56 -13.35
N GLY A 47 3.08 -8.63 -12.48
CA GLY A 47 2.10 -7.59 -12.74
C GLY A 47 2.72 -6.20 -12.67
N ASP A 48 1.88 -5.19 -12.47
CA ASP A 48 2.37 -3.83 -12.24
C ASP A 48 2.93 -3.65 -10.81
N PHE A 49 3.71 -2.60 -10.60
CA PHE A 49 4.22 -2.21 -9.29
C PHE A 49 3.10 -2.03 -8.29
N CYS A 50 3.27 -2.56 -7.08
CA CYS A 50 2.29 -2.44 -6.01
C CYS A 50 0.90 -2.98 -6.37
N SER A 51 0.78 -4.02 -7.23
CA SER A 51 -0.51 -4.56 -7.70
C SER A 51 -1.08 -5.69 -6.82
N GLY A 52 -0.28 -6.23 -5.88
CA GLY A 52 -0.68 -7.32 -4.99
C GLY A 52 -1.23 -6.85 -3.64
N ALA A 53 -0.81 -7.52 -2.56
CA ALA A 53 -1.23 -7.20 -1.18
C ALA A 53 -0.93 -5.74 -0.77
N SER A 54 0.04 -5.10 -1.39
CA SER A 54 0.40 -3.71 -1.11
C SER A 54 -0.63 -2.69 -1.59
N ALA A 55 -1.34 -2.95 -2.71
CA ALA A 55 -2.48 -2.14 -3.16
C ALA A 55 -3.73 -2.40 -2.32
N ALA A 56 -3.92 -3.64 -1.88
CA ALA A 56 -5.12 -4.06 -1.15
C ALA A 56 -4.97 -3.85 0.37
N SER A 57 -4.53 -2.67 0.78
CA SER A 57 -4.32 -2.29 2.17
C SER A 57 -5.46 -1.42 2.70
N SER A 58 -5.54 -1.28 4.03
CA SER A 58 -6.45 -0.32 4.69
C SER A 58 -5.94 1.12 4.67
N HIS A 59 -5.00 1.47 3.79
CA HIS A 59 -4.42 2.81 3.67
C HIS A 59 -3.83 3.39 4.98
N MET A 60 -3.37 2.53 5.88
CA MET A 60 -2.87 2.93 7.20
C MET A 60 -1.41 2.59 7.44
N ALA A 61 -0.70 3.55 8.01
CA ALA A 61 0.55 3.34 8.71
C ALA A 61 0.26 3.37 10.23
N HIS A 62 -0.08 2.21 10.81
CA HIS A 62 -0.48 2.14 12.22
C HIS A 62 0.70 1.88 13.16
N GLY A 63 0.69 2.51 14.33
CA GLY A 63 1.70 2.32 15.36
C GLY A 63 1.56 1.02 16.18
N GLY A 64 0.55 0.18 15.86
CA GLY A 64 0.42 -1.15 16.43
C GLY A 64 -0.05 -1.20 17.88
N ILE A 65 -0.99 -0.36 18.27
CA ILE A 65 -1.54 -0.32 19.65
C ILE A 65 -1.96 -1.71 20.17
N ARG A 66 -2.44 -2.61 19.29
CA ARG A 66 -2.81 -3.98 19.66
C ARG A 66 -1.62 -4.86 20.05
N TYR A 67 -0.41 -4.55 19.59
CA TYR A 67 0.78 -5.32 19.96
C TYR A 67 1.21 -5.07 21.42
N LEU A 68 0.78 -3.93 22.00
CA LEU A 68 0.99 -3.68 23.44
C LEU A 68 0.32 -4.73 24.31
N GLU A 69 -0.84 -5.23 23.88
CA GLU A 69 -1.60 -6.23 24.62
C GLU A 69 -0.97 -7.62 24.61
N ASN A 70 -0.20 -7.90 23.56
CA ASN A 70 0.58 -9.14 23.44
C ASN A 70 2.00 -9.01 24.01
N GLY A 71 2.34 -7.87 24.62
CA GLY A 71 3.68 -7.61 25.15
C GLY A 71 4.76 -7.37 24.08
N GLU A 72 4.37 -7.17 22.82
CA GLU A 72 5.29 -6.99 21.69
C GLU A 72 5.84 -5.54 21.61
N PHE A 73 6.44 -5.05 22.68
CA PHE A 73 6.90 -3.65 22.82
C PHE A 73 7.91 -3.23 21.75
N ARG A 74 8.76 -4.16 21.28
CA ARG A 74 9.73 -3.91 20.20
C ARG A 74 9.01 -3.50 18.92
N LEU A 75 7.98 -4.27 18.52
CA LEU A 75 7.19 -4.01 17.32
C LEU A 75 6.45 -2.68 17.38
N VAL A 76 5.93 -2.31 18.56
CA VAL A 76 5.27 -1.00 18.75
C VAL A 76 6.25 0.15 18.55
N ARG A 77 7.44 0.06 19.18
CA ARG A 77 8.46 1.10 19.06
C ARG A 77 8.91 1.28 17.61
N GLU A 78 9.14 0.17 16.91
CA GLU A 78 9.49 0.18 15.49
C GLU A 78 8.37 0.80 14.64
N ALA A 79 7.13 0.31 14.78
CA ALA A 79 5.98 0.78 14.01
C ALA A 79 5.71 2.28 14.21
N VAL A 80 5.76 2.78 15.46
CA VAL A 80 5.61 4.21 15.76
C VAL A 80 6.75 5.01 15.12
N GLY A 81 7.98 4.55 15.23
CA GLY A 81 9.15 5.20 14.63
C GLY A 81 9.02 5.30 13.11
N GLU A 82 8.66 4.20 12.44
CA GLU A 82 8.51 4.13 10.99
C GLU A 82 7.29 4.95 10.49
N ARG A 83 6.12 4.91 11.17
CA ARG A 83 5.00 5.79 10.88
C ARG A 83 5.42 7.27 10.90
N ASN A 84 6.14 7.66 11.94
CA ASN A 84 6.59 9.04 12.08
C ASN A 84 7.59 9.44 10.98
N ARG A 85 8.45 8.50 10.53
CA ARG A 85 9.35 8.73 9.38
C ARG A 85 8.56 8.89 8.08
N MET A 86 7.55 8.05 7.84
CA MET A 86 6.71 8.17 6.63
C MET A 86 6.00 9.53 6.57
N ILE A 87 5.42 10.01 7.67
CA ILE A 87 4.79 11.35 7.74
C ILE A 87 5.81 12.46 7.41
N ARG A 88 7.07 12.31 7.85
CA ARG A 88 8.13 13.30 7.54
C ARG A 88 8.66 13.20 6.12
N ASN A 89 8.84 11.98 5.62
CA ASN A 89 9.53 11.73 4.35
C ASN A 89 8.60 11.80 3.14
N ALA A 90 7.29 11.58 3.33
CA ALA A 90 6.27 11.64 2.28
C ALA A 90 5.03 12.47 2.70
N PRO A 91 5.18 13.74 3.11
CA PRO A 91 4.10 14.54 3.69
C PRO A 91 2.94 14.83 2.72
N HIS A 92 3.14 14.69 1.42
CA HIS A 92 2.12 14.83 0.38
C HIS A 92 1.20 13.61 0.27
N ILE A 93 1.62 12.46 0.78
CA ILE A 93 0.85 11.19 0.73
C ILE A 93 0.54 10.67 2.12
N VAL A 94 1.40 10.94 3.11
CA VAL A 94 1.23 10.39 4.47
C VAL A 94 0.99 11.52 5.47
N SER A 95 -0.17 11.47 6.12
CA SER A 95 -0.60 12.48 7.10
C SER A 95 -1.09 11.84 8.40
N PRO A 96 -1.13 12.58 9.53
CA PRO A 96 -1.77 12.10 10.74
C PRO A 96 -3.25 11.77 10.53
N LEU A 97 -3.68 10.58 10.95
CA LEU A 97 -5.07 10.12 10.88
C LEU A 97 -5.67 10.07 12.30
N PRO A 98 -6.64 10.91 12.65
CA PRO A 98 -7.36 10.78 13.90
C PRO A 98 -8.23 9.52 13.88
N THR A 99 -7.93 8.58 14.78
CA THR A 99 -8.59 7.29 14.89
C THR A 99 -9.46 7.27 16.13
N THR A 100 -10.76 7.11 15.96
CA THR A 100 -11.79 7.11 17.01
C THR A 100 -12.21 5.69 17.34
N ILE A 101 -12.10 5.31 18.61
CA ILE A 101 -12.59 4.03 19.13
C ILE A 101 -13.91 4.29 19.86
N PRO A 102 -15.07 3.89 19.31
CA PRO A 102 -16.32 3.89 20.04
C PRO A 102 -16.32 2.77 21.09
N ILE A 103 -16.62 3.11 22.34
CA ILE A 103 -16.53 2.18 23.47
C ILE A 103 -17.94 1.99 24.02
N PHE A 104 -18.39 0.73 24.09
CA PHE A 104 -19.75 0.38 24.51
C PHE A 104 -19.84 -0.18 25.94
N LYS A 105 -18.71 -0.46 26.61
CA LYS A 105 -18.65 -1.02 27.96
C LYS A 105 -17.53 -0.38 28.79
N TYR A 106 -17.79 -0.14 30.09
CA TYR A 106 -16.75 0.44 30.97
C TYR A 106 -15.71 -0.57 31.41
N PHE A 107 -16.11 -1.79 31.82
CA PHE A 107 -15.26 -2.74 32.56
C PHE A 107 -15.04 -4.08 31.84
N SER A 108 -15.41 -4.19 30.57
CA SER A 108 -15.18 -5.44 29.81
C SER A 108 -13.70 -5.74 29.65
N GLY A 109 -13.34 -7.01 29.85
CA GLY A 109 -11.98 -7.50 29.61
C GLY A 109 -10.99 -7.31 30.77
N ILE A 110 -11.35 -6.64 31.88
CA ILE A 110 -10.41 -6.38 33.00
C ILE A 110 -9.87 -7.67 33.60
N LEU A 111 -10.69 -8.69 33.78
CA LEU A 111 -10.25 -9.99 34.31
C LEU A 111 -9.47 -10.81 33.28
N ASN A 112 -9.69 -10.57 31.99
CA ASN A 112 -9.06 -11.32 30.91
C ASN A 112 -7.74 -10.68 30.45
N ALA A 113 -7.56 -9.37 30.63
CA ALA A 113 -6.36 -8.66 30.17
C ALA A 113 -5.05 -9.16 30.81
N PRO A 114 -4.95 -9.39 32.15
CA PRO A 114 -3.75 -9.95 32.75
C PRO A 114 -3.47 -11.39 32.28
N LEU A 115 -4.50 -12.21 32.13
CA LEU A 115 -4.39 -13.60 31.69
C LEU A 115 -4.00 -13.69 30.21
N LYS A 116 -4.47 -12.76 29.40
CA LYS A 116 -4.10 -12.63 27.98
C LYS A 116 -2.66 -12.11 27.83
N PHE A 117 -2.25 -11.16 28.65
CA PHE A 117 -0.88 -10.68 28.74
C PHE A 117 0.12 -11.78 29.13
N LEU A 118 -0.31 -12.72 29.99
CA LEU A 118 0.48 -13.90 30.38
C LEU A 118 0.34 -15.07 29.40
N GLY A 119 -0.41 -14.91 28.28
CA GLY A 119 -0.60 -15.98 27.30
C GLY A 119 -1.54 -17.12 27.72
N TRP A 120 -2.33 -16.93 28.80
CA TRP A 120 -3.17 -17.99 29.40
C TRP A 120 -4.62 -17.99 28.90
N LEU A 121 -5.03 -16.97 28.13
CA LEU A 121 -6.41 -16.85 27.64
C LEU A 121 -6.45 -16.29 26.21
N ASP A 122 -7.11 -17.01 25.27
CA ASP A 122 -7.20 -16.66 23.86
C ASP A 122 -8.61 -16.20 23.39
N LYS A 123 -9.56 -16.01 24.35
CA LYS A 123 -10.92 -15.62 23.96
C LYS A 123 -11.02 -14.14 23.58
N PRO A 124 -11.56 -13.83 22.39
CA PRO A 124 -11.89 -12.46 22.03
C PRO A 124 -12.91 -11.87 23.01
N SER A 125 -12.69 -10.65 23.49
CA SER A 125 -13.67 -9.93 24.30
C SER A 125 -13.66 -8.45 23.95
N GLU A 126 -14.83 -7.83 23.84
CA GLU A 126 -14.96 -6.38 23.69
C GLU A 126 -14.22 -5.68 24.84
N ARG A 127 -13.41 -4.67 24.51
CA ARG A 127 -12.55 -3.97 25.48
C ARG A 127 -13.29 -2.83 26.14
N GLY A 128 -13.18 -2.76 27.47
CA GLY A 128 -13.75 -1.66 28.25
C GLY A 128 -12.89 -0.39 28.23
N SER A 129 -13.51 0.72 28.61
CA SER A 129 -12.90 2.06 28.63
C SER A 129 -11.57 2.12 29.40
N LEU A 130 -11.45 1.40 30.52
CA LEU A 130 -10.24 1.43 31.36
C LEU A 130 -9.03 0.81 30.68
N ILE A 131 -9.21 -0.32 30.00
CA ILE A 131 -8.12 -1.02 29.31
C ILE A 131 -7.64 -0.20 28.12
N ILE A 132 -8.58 0.35 27.33
CA ILE A 132 -8.26 1.23 26.20
C ILE A 132 -7.48 2.46 26.69
N LYS A 133 -7.89 3.07 27.79
CA LYS A 133 -7.21 4.23 28.37
C LYS A 133 -5.77 3.90 28.78
N LEU A 134 -5.56 2.79 29.46
CA LEU A 134 -4.22 2.35 29.86
C LEU A 134 -3.33 2.09 28.64
N GLY A 135 -3.85 1.37 27.64
CA GLY A 135 -3.14 1.11 26.39
C GLY A 135 -2.73 2.39 25.65
N LEU A 136 -3.63 3.38 25.56
CA LEU A 136 -3.33 4.66 24.91
C LEU A 136 -2.34 5.52 25.72
N MET A 137 -2.39 5.47 27.05
CA MET A 137 -1.35 6.13 27.88
C MET A 137 0.04 5.53 27.64
N MET A 138 0.13 4.21 27.57
CA MET A 138 1.39 3.53 27.23
C MET A 138 1.84 3.89 25.80
N TYR A 139 0.90 3.91 24.85
CA TYR A 139 1.18 4.29 23.47
C TYR A 139 1.74 5.72 23.37
N ASP A 140 1.14 6.69 24.08
CA ASP A 140 1.65 8.07 24.15
C ASP A 140 3.03 8.15 24.80
N ALA A 141 3.33 7.32 25.78
CA ALA A 141 4.66 7.28 26.40
C ALA A 141 5.73 6.83 25.39
N TYR A 142 5.41 5.87 24.50
CA TYR A 142 6.31 5.46 23.42
C TYR A 142 6.44 6.52 22.31
N THR A 143 5.39 7.32 22.06
CA THR A 143 5.41 8.37 21.02
C THR A 143 5.99 9.69 21.52
N GLY A 144 6.14 9.87 22.83
CA GLY A 144 6.41 11.15 23.50
C GLY A 144 7.69 11.88 23.11
N GLY A 145 8.69 11.19 22.56
CA GLY A 145 9.96 11.80 22.14
C GLY A 145 9.96 12.53 20.81
N GLN A 146 9.00 12.26 19.91
CA GLN A 146 9.00 12.76 18.52
C GLN A 146 7.73 13.53 18.10
N ARG A 147 6.84 13.85 18.96
CA ARG A 147 5.58 14.66 18.83
C ARG A 147 5.13 15.07 17.41
N ILE A 148 5.11 14.13 16.47
CA ILE A 148 4.64 14.38 15.09
C ILE A 148 3.12 14.30 15.02
N VAL A 149 2.51 13.50 15.92
CA VAL A 149 1.06 13.35 16.03
C VAL A 149 0.59 13.83 17.41
N PRO A 150 -0.66 14.34 17.53
CA PRO A 150 -1.24 14.74 18.81
C PRO A 150 -1.36 13.57 19.79
N ARG A 151 -1.48 13.89 21.09
CA ARG A 151 -1.78 12.89 22.13
C ARG A 151 -3.22 12.41 22.04
N HIS A 152 -3.47 11.22 22.61
CA HIS A 152 -4.82 10.68 22.71
C HIS A 152 -5.74 11.58 23.55
N ARG A 153 -7.05 11.49 23.28
CA ARG A 153 -8.12 12.16 24.05
C ARG A 153 -9.26 11.18 24.32
N PHE A 154 -9.85 11.31 25.49
CA PHE A 154 -11.08 10.63 25.85
C PHE A 154 -12.24 11.62 25.90
N TYR A 155 -13.39 11.20 25.39
CA TYR A 155 -14.63 11.98 25.43
C TYR A 155 -15.71 11.19 26.16
N SER A 156 -16.43 11.89 27.05
CA SER A 156 -17.64 11.35 27.71
C SER A 156 -18.70 11.03 26.65
N ARG A 157 -19.72 10.24 27.03
CA ARG A 157 -20.87 9.96 26.16
C ARG A 157 -21.50 11.25 25.61
N LYS A 158 -21.73 12.26 26.46
CA LYS A 158 -22.30 13.55 26.05
C LYS A 158 -21.44 14.28 25.01
N GLU A 159 -20.15 14.33 25.21
CA GLU A 159 -19.21 14.95 24.27
C GLU A 159 -19.10 14.15 22.98
N SER A 160 -19.10 12.82 23.06
CA SER A 160 -19.04 11.92 21.90
C SER A 160 -20.26 12.12 20.99
N LEU A 161 -21.47 12.10 21.55
CA LEU A 161 -22.71 12.31 20.79
C LEU A 161 -22.87 13.75 20.29
N LYS A 162 -22.28 14.73 20.97
CA LYS A 162 -22.22 16.11 20.46
C LYS A 162 -21.30 16.23 19.25
N ARG A 163 -20.18 15.50 19.23
CA ARG A 163 -19.20 15.52 18.12
C ARG A 163 -19.69 14.73 16.92
N TRP A 164 -20.21 13.55 17.15
CA TRP A 164 -20.71 12.61 16.16
C TRP A 164 -22.18 12.29 16.43
N GLY A 165 -23.05 13.18 15.99
CA GLY A 165 -24.48 13.13 16.31
C GLY A 165 -25.21 11.89 15.78
N LYS A 166 -24.64 11.19 14.79
CA LYS A 166 -25.16 9.94 14.21
C LYS A 166 -24.53 8.68 14.80
N LEU A 167 -23.57 8.83 15.73
CA LEU A 167 -22.95 7.71 16.41
C LEU A 167 -23.97 6.96 17.27
N ASN A 168 -23.84 5.64 17.35
CA ASN A 168 -24.72 4.79 18.16
C ASN A 168 -24.86 5.35 19.60
N PRO A 169 -26.09 5.65 20.06
CA PRO A 169 -26.34 6.25 21.38
C PRO A 169 -25.98 5.34 22.56
N GLU A 170 -25.73 4.04 22.35
CA GLU A 170 -25.27 3.12 23.41
C GLU A 170 -23.77 3.32 23.73
N VAL A 171 -23.06 4.16 23.02
CA VAL A 171 -21.65 4.47 23.31
C VAL A 171 -21.52 5.07 24.72
N VAL A 172 -20.59 4.53 25.51
CA VAL A 172 -20.30 5.04 26.87
C VAL A 172 -19.19 6.09 26.86
N ASN A 173 -18.19 5.94 25.98
CA ASN A 173 -17.08 6.87 25.74
C ASN A 173 -16.62 6.75 24.30
N THR A 174 -15.86 7.73 23.82
CA THR A 174 -14.97 7.57 22.69
C THR A 174 -13.54 7.91 23.09
N ALA A 175 -12.57 7.18 22.51
CA ALA A 175 -11.17 7.50 22.61
C ALA A 175 -10.65 7.89 21.23
N VAL A 176 -9.89 8.97 21.13
CA VAL A 176 -9.24 9.40 19.90
C VAL A 176 -7.73 9.32 20.07
N TYR A 177 -7.05 8.64 19.18
CA TYR A 177 -5.60 8.60 19.06
C TYR A 177 -5.20 8.86 17.61
N TYR A 178 -3.93 8.80 17.27
CA TYR A 178 -3.49 9.12 15.91
C TYR A 178 -2.58 8.04 15.34
N ASP A 179 -2.94 7.59 14.15
CA ASP A 179 -2.09 6.80 13.28
C ASP A 179 -1.67 7.60 12.04
N GLY A 180 -1.21 6.97 10.97
CA GLY A 180 -0.88 7.61 9.70
C GLY A 180 -1.85 7.17 8.61
N LEU A 181 -2.44 8.12 7.87
CA LEU A 181 -3.14 7.88 6.62
C LEU A 181 -2.11 7.82 5.49
N ILE A 182 -2.17 6.80 4.66
CA ILE A 182 -1.49 6.75 3.36
C ILE A 182 -2.55 7.01 2.30
N SER A 183 -2.67 8.23 1.81
CA SER A 183 -3.76 8.61 0.91
C SER A 183 -3.75 7.86 -0.43
N ASN A 184 -2.56 7.51 -0.94
CA ASN A 184 -2.36 6.75 -2.17
C ASN A 184 -1.12 5.85 -2.03
N PRO A 185 -1.27 4.58 -1.57
CA PRO A 185 -0.17 3.64 -1.40
C PRO A 185 0.59 3.34 -2.70
N GLU A 186 -0.14 3.20 -3.82
CA GLU A 186 0.44 2.88 -5.12
C GLU A 186 1.34 4.02 -5.63
N ARG A 187 0.91 5.27 -5.43
CA ARG A 187 1.73 6.45 -5.73
C ARG A 187 3.01 6.48 -4.91
N LEU A 188 2.91 6.20 -3.60
CA LEU A 188 4.08 6.14 -2.72
C LEU A 188 5.08 5.07 -3.16
N ALA A 189 4.58 3.88 -3.53
CA ALA A 189 5.40 2.78 -4.03
C ALA A 189 6.07 3.12 -5.36
N LEU A 190 5.32 3.72 -6.29
CA LEU A 190 5.84 4.15 -7.59
C LEU A 190 6.92 5.23 -7.44
N GLU A 191 6.72 6.21 -6.58
CA GLU A 191 7.73 7.25 -6.32
C GLU A 191 9.03 6.69 -5.75
N LEU A 192 8.96 5.64 -4.93
CA LEU A 192 10.14 4.92 -4.47
C LEU A 192 10.90 4.26 -5.63
N VAL A 193 10.19 3.66 -6.59
CA VAL A 193 10.80 3.06 -7.80
C VAL A 193 11.48 4.12 -8.65
N LEU A 194 10.76 5.20 -8.98
CA LEU A 194 11.26 6.27 -9.84
C LEU A 194 12.46 7.01 -9.22
N ASP A 195 12.40 7.29 -7.92
CA ASP A 195 13.51 7.89 -7.18
C ASP A 195 14.74 6.97 -7.21
N THR A 196 14.56 5.66 -7.09
CA THR A 196 15.65 4.69 -7.06
C THR A 196 16.40 4.65 -8.38
N GLU A 197 15.69 4.58 -9.49
CA GLU A 197 16.30 4.58 -10.83
C GLU A 197 16.97 5.92 -11.16
N ALA A 198 16.43 7.04 -10.66
CA ALA A 198 17.05 8.35 -10.81
C ALA A 198 18.35 8.48 -9.98
N ASP A 199 18.37 7.90 -8.78
CA ASP A 199 19.52 7.97 -7.86
C ASP A 199 20.64 6.97 -8.23
N ASN A 200 20.34 5.84 -8.95
CA ASN A 200 21.30 4.84 -9.38
C ASN A 200 20.97 4.27 -10.78
N PRO A 201 21.69 4.65 -11.84
CA PRO A 201 21.44 4.17 -13.21
C PRO A 201 21.64 2.65 -13.42
N ARG A 202 22.27 1.94 -12.47
CA ARG A 202 22.42 0.48 -12.50
C ARG A 202 21.29 -0.27 -11.81
N ALA A 203 20.35 0.45 -11.19
CA ALA A 203 19.16 -0.13 -10.62
C ALA A 203 18.03 0.00 -11.64
N ASN A 204 17.42 -1.13 -11.99
CA ASN A 204 16.34 -1.19 -12.97
C ASN A 204 15.14 -1.91 -12.37
N ALA A 205 13.93 -1.42 -12.66
CA ALA A 205 12.67 -2.04 -12.26
C ALA A 205 11.82 -2.32 -13.51
N LEU A 206 11.32 -3.55 -13.62
CA LEU A 206 10.45 -4.00 -14.71
C LEU A 206 9.17 -4.59 -14.11
N ASN A 207 8.04 -3.99 -14.43
CA ASN A 207 6.73 -4.60 -14.25
C ASN A 207 6.45 -5.57 -15.40
N TYR A 208 5.47 -6.46 -15.24
CA TYR A 208 5.11 -7.47 -16.24
C TYR A 208 6.29 -8.35 -16.67
N VAL A 209 7.15 -8.70 -15.72
CA VAL A 209 8.22 -9.68 -15.91
C VAL A 209 8.13 -10.73 -14.81
N SER A 210 7.95 -11.99 -15.18
CA SER A 210 7.82 -13.11 -14.26
C SER A 210 9.10 -13.94 -14.14
N LEU A 211 9.27 -14.55 -12.97
CA LEU A 211 10.22 -15.62 -12.72
C LEU A 211 9.64 -16.92 -13.26
N VAL A 212 10.33 -17.57 -14.20
CA VAL A 212 9.92 -18.85 -14.79
C VAL A 212 10.60 -20.02 -14.08
N SER A 213 11.92 -19.98 -13.98
CA SER A 213 12.70 -21.06 -13.36
C SER A 213 14.07 -20.59 -12.91
N GLY A 214 14.72 -21.40 -12.05
CA GLY A 214 16.11 -21.21 -11.66
C GLY A 214 16.86 -22.54 -11.62
N SER A 215 18.09 -22.58 -12.12
CA SER A 215 18.96 -23.76 -12.08
C SER A 215 20.43 -23.35 -12.17
N GLY A 216 21.27 -23.98 -11.37
CA GLY A 216 22.68 -23.62 -11.31
C GLY A 216 22.87 -22.13 -11.00
N ARG A 217 23.54 -21.39 -11.88
CA ARG A 217 23.73 -19.94 -11.73
C ARG A 217 22.70 -19.09 -12.48
N THR A 218 21.79 -19.73 -13.22
CA THR A 218 20.88 -19.07 -14.16
C THR A 218 19.49 -18.97 -13.59
N VAL A 219 18.85 -17.84 -13.84
CA VAL A 219 17.42 -17.58 -13.63
C VAL A 219 16.80 -17.23 -14.97
N VAL A 220 15.70 -17.87 -15.31
CA VAL A 220 14.92 -17.59 -16.52
C VAL A 220 13.77 -16.66 -16.18
N LEU A 221 13.70 -15.54 -16.87
CA LEU A 221 12.63 -14.55 -16.78
C LEU A 221 11.79 -14.57 -18.06
N ARG A 222 10.49 -14.23 -17.94
CA ARG A 222 9.60 -14.02 -19.10
C ARG A 222 9.02 -12.62 -19.05
N ASP A 223 9.10 -11.92 -20.16
CA ASP A 223 8.36 -10.69 -20.40
C ASP A 223 6.90 -11.02 -20.75
N GLU A 224 5.98 -10.71 -19.86
CA GLU A 224 4.54 -11.00 -20.02
C GLU A 224 3.87 -10.17 -21.13
N LEU A 225 4.55 -9.14 -21.65
CA LEU A 225 4.04 -8.31 -22.74
C LEU A 225 4.39 -8.84 -24.12
N SER A 226 5.50 -9.58 -24.23
CA SER A 226 6.01 -10.11 -25.51
C SER A 226 6.11 -11.63 -25.55
N ASP A 227 5.88 -12.33 -24.41
CA ASP A 227 6.14 -13.76 -24.21
C ASP A 227 7.61 -14.18 -24.41
N GLU A 228 8.52 -13.22 -24.61
CA GLU A 228 9.94 -13.51 -24.76
C GLU A 228 10.58 -13.88 -23.42
N THR A 229 11.50 -14.84 -23.46
CA THR A 229 12.29 -15.22 -22.29
C THR A 229 13.72 -14.67 -22.37
N CYS A 230 14.31 -14.42 -21.21
CA CYS A 230 15.73 -14.11 -21.10
C CYS A 230 16.32 -14.78 -19.86
N GLU A 231 17.62 -15.05 -19.93
CA GLU A 231 18.39 -15.63 -18.83
C GLU A 231 19.21 -14.55 -18.13
N ILE A 232 19.32 -14.64 -16.81
CA ILE A 232 20.20 -13.81 -16.00
C ILE A 232 21.02 -14.66 -15.02
N GLU A 233 22.15 -14.13 -14.58
CA GLU A 233 23.06 -14.75 -13.60
C GLU A 233 23.16 -13.87 -12.35
N PRO A 234 22.24 -13.98 -11.39
CA PRO A 234 22.30 -13.21 -10.15
C PRO A 234 23.33 -13.78 -9.18
N ARG A 235 23.94 -12.91 -8.38
CA ARG A 235 24.73 -13.36 -7.23
C ARG A 235 23.86 -13.67 -6.00
N LEU A 236 22.71 -13.01 -5.90
CA LEU A 236 21.73 -13.15 -4.84
C LEU A 236 20.32 -12.96 -5.42
N VAL A 237 19.37 -13.81 -5.04
CA VAL A 237 17.95 -13.62 -5.31
C VAL A 237 17.24 -13.23 -4.01
N ILE A 238 16.42 -12.18 -4.05
CA ILE A 238 15.54 -11.78 -2.96
C ILE A 238 14.10 -12.05 -3.41
N ASN A 239 13.46 -13.03 -2.77
CA ASN A 239 12.07 -13.35 -2.99
C ASN A 239 11.18 -12.49 -2.10
N ALA A 240 10.64 -11.41 -2.67
CA ALA A 240 9.72 -10.46 -2.04
C ALA A 240 8.28 -10.61 -2.56
N ALA A 241 7.91 -11.80 -3.08
CA ALA A 241 6.64 -12.06 -3.73
C ALA A 241 5.44 -12.09 -2.76
N GLY A 242 5.62 -11.76 -1.47
CA GLY A 242 4.54 -11.64 -0.49
C GLY A 242 3.74 -12.94 -0.35
N PRO A 243 2.42 -12.95 -0.63
CA PRO A 243 1.60 -14.18 -0.55
C PRO A 243 2.02 -15.29 -1.53
N TRP A 244 2.80 -14.95 -2.56
CA TRP A 244 3.28 -15.89 -3.60
C TRP A 244 4.72 -16.38 -3.36
N ILE A 245 5.31 -16.15 -2.18
CA ILE A 245 6.70 -16.53 -1.88
C ILE A 245 6.95 -18.02 -2.13
N ASP A 246 6.04 -18.92 -1.70
CA ASP A 246 6.21 -20.35 -1.86
C ASP A 246 6.13 -20.79 -3.34
N PHE A 247 5.30 -20.10 -4.15
CA PHE A 247 5.23 -20.32 -5.59
C PHE A 247 6.51 -19.86 -6.30
N ALA A 248 7.06 -18.70 -5.93
CA ALA A 248 8.32 -18.22 -6.48
C ALA A 248 9.50 -19.13 -6.08
N ASN A 249 9.54 -19.63 -4.85
CA ASN A 249 10.53 -20.64 -4.44
C ASN A 249 10.37 -21.94 -5.23
N HIS A 250 9.13 -22.37 -5.50
CA HIS A 250 8.86 -23.55 -6.32
C HIS A 250 9.39 -23.37 -7.75
N SER A 251 9.25 -22.19 -8.36
CA SER A 251 9.85 -21.89 -9.66
C SER A 251 11.39 -21.95 -9.63
N LEU A 252 11.99 -21.71 -8.47
CA LEU A 252 13.44 -21.89 -8.26
C LEU A 252 13.83 -23.34 -7.93
N GLY A 253 12.88 -24.29 -8.02
CA GLY A 253 13.12 -25.72 -7.74
C GLY A 253 13.12 -26.09 -6.25
N VAL A 254 12.63 -25.19 -5.36
CA VAL A 254 12.60 -25.41 -3.90
C VAL A 254 11.17 -25.36 -3.39
N THR A 255 10.69 -26.43 -2.76
CA THR A 255 9.37 -26.45 -2.12
C THR A 255 9.46 -25.91 -0.70
N THR A 256 8.70 -24.85 -0.44
CA THR A 256 8.59 -24.21 0.88
C THR A 256 7.13 -24.04 1.29
N HIS A 257 6.88 -23.80 2.60
CA HIS A 257 5.56 -23.56 3.17
C HIS A 257 5.66 -22.42 4.21
N TYR A 258 6.11 -21.26 3.75
CA TYR A 258 6.34 -20.12 4.63
C TYR A 258 5.07 -19.32 4.91
N ILE A 259 4.11 -19.33 3.98
CA ILE A 259 2.90 -18.51 4.04
C ILE A 259 1.64 -19.32 4.30
N GLY A 260 0.87 -18.90 5.34
CA GLY A 260 -0.50 -19.34 5.58
C GLY A 260 -1.46 -18.18 5.32
N GLY A 261 -1.87 -17.98 4.05
CA GLY A 261 -2.58 -16.78 3.61
C GLY A 261 -3.96 -16.61 4.23
N THR A 262 -4.29 -15.38 4.65
CA THR A 262 -5.68 -14.95 4.92
C THR A 262 -6.02 -13.75 4.05
N LYS A 263 -7.19 -13.77 3.42
CA LYS A 263 -7.68 -12.62 2.68
C LYS A 263 -8.40 -11.63 3.60
N GLY A 264 -8.25 -10.35 3.27
CA GLY A 264 -9.03 -9.27 3.85
C GLY A 264 -9.61 -8.40 2.77
N SER A 265 -10.92 -8.17 2.82
CA SER A 265 -11.66 -7.38 1.83
C SER A 265 -12.02 -6.01 2.36
N HIS A 266 -12.28 -5.08 1.44
CA HIS A 266 -12.71 -3.72 1.72
C HIS A 266 -13.77 -3.28 0.70
N LEU A 267 -14.63 -2.34 1.12
CA LEU A 267 -15.60 -1.66 0.28
C LEU A 267 -15.30 -0.17 0.24
N VAL A 268 -15.49 0.45 -0.91
CA VAL A 268 -15.54 1.90 -1.04
C VAL A 268 -16.97 2.30 -1.38
N LEU A 269 -17.51 3.23 -0.60
CA LEU A 269 -18.88 3.68 -0.71
C LEU A 269 -18.97 5.14 -1.16
N ASP A 270 -19.87 5.41 -2.08
CA ASP A 270 -20.38 6.75 -2.35
C ASP A 270 -21.60 7.00 -1.46
N HIS A 271 -21.38 7.58 -0.29
CA HIS A 271 -22.41 7.84 0.71
C HIS A 271 -22.16 9.16 1.43
N PRO A 272 -22.69 10.29 0.93
CA PRO A 272 -22.39 11.61 1.47
C PRO A 272 -22.76 11.79 2.95
N GLU A 273 -23.89 11.22 3.41
CA GLU A 273 -24.30 11.32 4.81
C GLU A 273 -23.31 10.58 5.74
N LEU A 274 -22.89 9.37 5.39
CA LEU A 274 -21.89 8.62 6.17
C LEU A 274 -20.54 9.34 6.13
N ARG A 275 -20.14 9.86 4.96
CA ARG A 275 -18.90 10.64 4.81
C ARG A 275 -18.91 11.88 5.72
N ALA A 276 -20.03 12.59 5.80
CA ALA A 276 -20.20 13.74 6.69
C ALA A 276 -20.19 13.31 8.17
N ALA A 277 -20.84 12.19 8.51
CA ALA A 277 -20.94 11.70 9.88
C ALA A 277 -19.58 11.29 10.48
N ILE A 278 -18.69 10.69 9.68
CA ILE A 278 -17.33 10.33 10.14
C ILE A 278 -16.37 11.52 10.15
N GLY A 279 -16.62 12.56 9.34
CA GLY A 279 -15.68 13.68 9.17
C GLY A 279 -14.32 13.19 8.70
N ASP A 280 -13.25 13.73 9.28
CA ASP A 280 -11.87 13.33 8.96
C ASP A 280 -11.34 12.20 9.88
N HIS A 281 -12.22 11.57 10.66
CA HIS A 281 -11.87 10.52 11.59
C HIS A 281 -12.06 9.13 10.99
N GLU A 282 -11.12 8.25 11.26
CA GLU A 282 -11.31 6.82 11.16
C GLU A 282 -12.07 6.34 12.40
N PHE A 283 -13.06 5.46 12.21
CA PHE A 283 -13.71 4.72 13.28
C PHE A 283 -13.17 3.29 13.30
N PHE A 284 -12.50 2.97 14.39
CA PHE A 284 -11.84 1.69 14.63
C PHE A 284 -12.56 0.97 15.76
N PHE A 285 -13.17 -0.17 15.51
CA PHE A 285 -13.87 -0.92 16.55
C PHE A 285 -13.70 -2.44 16.38
N GLU A 286 -13.80 -3.14 17.50
CA GLU A 286 -13.74 -4.59 17.54
C GLU A 286 -15.17 -5.15 17.60
N ASN A 287 -15.47 -6.10 16.70
CA ASN A 287 -16.73 -6.83 16.74
C ASN A 287 -16.70 -7.92 17.82
N LYS A 288 -17.87 -8.47 18.15
CA LYS A 288 -18.03 -9.56 19.14
C LYS A 288 -17.23 -10.82 18.81
N ASP A 289 -16.93 -11.04 17.54
CA ASP A 289 -16.10 -12.14 17.04
C ASP A 289 -14.58 -11.85 17.10
N GLY A 290 -14.18 -10.68 17.63
CA GLY A 290 -12.79 -10.24 17.75
C GLY A 290 -12.18 -9.67 16.47
N ARG A 291 -12.94 -9.60 15.35
CA ARG A 291 -12.49 -8.95 14.12
C ARG A 291 -12.57 -7.43 14.26
N ILE A 292 -11.62 -6.77 13.63
CA ILE A 292 -11.57 -5.31 13.56
C ILE A 292 -12.27 -4.84 12.31
N VAL A 293 -13.10 -3.83 12.48
CA VAL A 293 -13.72 -3.10 11.38
C VAL A 293 -13.30 -1.64 11.45
N LEU A 294 -12.98 -1.11 10.28
CA LEU A 294 -12.53 0.25 10.03
C LEU A 294 -13.58 0.93 9.16
N ILE A 295 -13.93 2.16 9.51
CA ILE A 295 -14.75 3.04 8.67
C ILE A 295 -13.99 4.36 8.60
N PHE A 296 -13.45 4.75 7.45
CA PHE A 296 -12.65 5.96 7.37
C PHE A 296 -12.83 6.75 6.06
N PRO A 297 -12.51 8.05 6.08
CA PRO A 297 -12.66 8.90 4.91
C PRO A 297 -11.60 8.57 3.85
N LEU A 298 -12.04 8.32 2.62
CA LEU A 298 -11.20 8.19 1.44
C LEU A 298 -11.58 9.32 0.45
N GLN A 299 -10.98 10.48 0.62
CA GLN A 299 -11.38 11.71 -0.05
C GLN A 299 -12.87 12.03 0.21
N ASP A 300 -13.72 12.08 -0.84
CA ASP A 300 -15.16 12.25 -0.75
C ASP A 300 -15.95 10.94 -0.59
N ARG A 301 -15.27 9.82 -0.47
CA ARG A 301 -15.83 8.47 -0.27
C ARG A 301 -15.60 7.96 1.16
N VAL A 302 -16.18 6.81 1.45
CA VAL A 302 -15.94 6.09 2.70
C VAL A 302 -15.39 4.72 2.38
N LEU A 303 -14.25 4.35 2.99
CA LEU A 303 -13.69 3.01 2.91
C LEU A 303 -14.07 2.23 4.17
N ILE A 304 -14.53 0.98 3.98
CA ILE A 304 -14.88 0.06 5.06
C ILE A 304 -14.10 -1.23 4.90
N GLY A 305 -13.54 -1.75 5.96
CA GLY A 305 -12.82 -3.02 6.05
C GLY A 305 -12.55 -3.39 7.51
N THR A 306 -12.02 -4.54 7.83
CA THR A 306 -11.57 -5.58 6.94
C THR A 306 -12.09 -6.94 7.40
N SER A 307 -12.15 -7.91 6.52
CA SER A 307 -12.38 -9.32 6.85
C SER A 307 -11.06 -10.05 7.16
N ASP A 308 -11.16 -11.29 7.62
CA ASP A 308 -10.01 -12.17 7.85
C ASP A 308 -10.43 -13.63 7.61
N ILE A 309 -10.23 -14.11 6.38
CA ILE A 309 -10.73 -15.40 5.90
C ILE A 309 -9.56 -16.20 5.31
N LYS A 310 -9.39 -17.45 5.72
CA LYS A 310 -8.38 -18.34 5.12
C LYS A 310 -8.64 -18.52 3.63
N ILE A 311 -7.57 -18.57 2.86
CA ILE A 311 -7.59 -18.79 1.41
C ILE A 311 -6.42 -19.68 1.02
N ASP A 312 -6.66 -20.61 0.10
CA ASP A 312 -5.65 -21.57 -0.32
C ASP A 312 -4.74 -21.00 -1.42
N HIS A 313 -5.32 -20.26 -2.37
CA HIS A 313 -4.55 -19.65 -3.44
C HIS A 313 -4.74 -18.13 -3.47
N PRO A 314 -3.64 -17.34 -3.46
CA PRO A 314 -3.74 -15.89 -3.39
C PRO A 314 -4.48 -15.23 -4.58
N ASP A 315 -4.42 -15.84 -5.78
CA ASP A 315 -5.07 -15.31 -6.98
C ASP A 315 -6.60 -15.42 -6.94
N ASP A 316 -7.16 -16.28 -6.06
CA ASP A 316 -8.61 -16.45 -5.89
C ASP A 316 -9.23 -15.39 -4.96
N ALA A 317 -8.44 -14.41 -4.50
CA ALA A 317 -8.92 -13.38 -3.60
C ALA A 317 -9.86 -12.40 -4.32
N TYR A 318 -11.10 -12.32 -3.83
CA TYR A 318 -12.11 -11.31 -4.20
C TYR A 318 -13.06 -11.06 -3.02
N CYS A 319 -13.77 -9.95 -3.03
CA CYS A 319 -14.75 -9.62 -2.00
C CYS A 319 -16.06 -10.36 -2.26
N THR A 320 -16.47 -11.26 -1.34
CA THR A 320 -17.70 -12.07 -1.48
C THR A 320 -18.95 -11.28 -1.06
N ASP A 321 -20.15 -11.83 -1.37
CA ASP A 321 -21.42 -11.23 -0.96
C ASP A 321 -21.65 -11.30 0.55
N GLU A 322 -21.12 -12.34 1.21
CA GLU A 322 -21.15 -12.50 2.66
C GLU A 322 -20.29 -11.41 3.34
N GLU A 323 -19.11 -11.11 2.77
CA GLU A 323 -18.25 -10.02 3.28
C GLU A 323 -18.93 -8.66 3.10
N VAL A 324 -19.59 -8.43 1.98
CA VAL A 324 -20.41 -7.22 1.77
C VAL A 324 -21.48 -7.10 2.84
N GLY A 325 -22.28 -8.16 3.08
CA GLY A 325 -23.29 -8.19 4.11
C GLY A 325 -22.73 -7.88 5.50
N TYR A 326 -21.60 -8.49 5.83
CA TYR A 326 -20.88 -8.26 7.09
C TYR A 326 -20.47 -6.79 7.28
N PHE A 327 -19.91 -6.14 6.27
CA PHE A 327 -19.49 -4.74 6.38
C PHE A 327 -20.67 -3.77 6.51
N LEU A 328 -21.78 -4.03 5.82
CA LEU A 328 -22.99 -3.23 5.95
C LEU A 328 -23.59 -3.35 7.35
N GLU A 329 -23.65 -4.57 7.92
CA GLU A 329 -24.11 -4.81 9.30
C GLU A 329 -23.22 -4.08 10.32
N MET A 330 -21.89 -4.16 10.14
CA MET A 330 -20.96 -3.51 11.06
C MET A 330 -21.06 -1.98 11.00
N THR A 331 -21.31 -1.42 9.83
CA THR A 331 -21.54 0.02 9.68
C THR A 331 -22.80 0.46 10.41
N ALA A 332 -23.91 -0.29 10.28
CA ALA A 332 -25.15 -0.03 10.98
C ALA A 332 -25.01 -0.14 12.52
N ARG A 333 -24.09 -0.96 13.01
CA ARG A 333 -23.79 -1.04 14.47
C ARG A 333 -23.17 0.24 15.00
N VAL A 334 -22.33 0.91 14.23
CA VAL A 334 -21.67 2.17 14.64
C VAL A 334 -22.54 3.39 14.37
N PHE A 335 -23.25 3.39 13.23
CA PHE A 335 -24.12 4.48 12.77
C PHE A 335 -25.53 3.96 12.46
N PRO A 336 -26.35 3.61 13.47
CA PRO A 336 -27.63 2.90 13.28
C PRO A 336 -28.69 3.72 12.53
N GLU A 337 -28.59 5.05 12.54
CA GLU A 337 -29.53 5.92 11.84
C GLU A 337 -29.19 6.10 10.36
N ILE A 338 -27.98 5.73 9.93
CA ILE A 338 -27.53 5.88 8.54
C ILE A 338 -27.77 4.56 7.79
N LYS A 339 -28.61 4.62 6.76
CA LYS A 339 -28.96 3.45 5.94
C LYS A 339 -27.93 3.28 4.82
N VAL A 340 -27.06 2.30 4.97
CA VAL A 340 -26.06 1.95 3.95
C VAL A 340 -26.47 0.66 3.25
N GLY A 341 -26.64 0.71 1.92
CA GLY A 341 -27.01 -0.44 1.09
C GLY A 341 -25.95 -0.76 0.03
N ARG A 342 -26.20 -1.83 -0.72
CA ARG A 342 -25.31 -2.31 -1.79
C ARG A 342 -25.17 -1.31 -2.94
N GLU A 343 -26.19 -0.49 -3.16
CA GLU A 343 -26.28 0.57 -4.15
C GLU A 343 -25.24 1.68 -3.99
N HIS A 344 -24.71 1.82 -2.77
CA HIS A 344 -23.66 2.80 -2.47
C HIS A 344 -22.24 2.29 -2.76
N ILE A 345 -22.09 0.99 -3.07
CA ILE A 345 -20.77 0.38 -3.32
C ILE A 345 -20.28 0.79 -4.71
N VAL A 346 -19.20 1.54 -4.77
CA VAL A 346 -18.56 1.96 -6.02
C VAL A 346 -17.31 1.15 -6.36
N PHE A 347 -16.70 0.51 -5.34
CA PHE A 347 -15.52 -0.32 -5.52
C PHE A 347 -15.40 -1.33 -4.38
N ALA A 348 -14.87 -2.51 -4.67
CA ALA A 348 -14.53 -3.50 -3.67
C ALA A 348 -13.20 -4.14 -4.02
N PHE A 349 -12.38 -4.46 -3.03
CA PHE A 349 -11.10 -5.12 -3.26
C PHE A 349 -10.74 -6.07 -2.14
N SER A 350 -9.87 -7.02 -2.45
CA SER A 350 -9.34 -7.99 -1.49
C SER A 350 -7.84 -8.15 -1.65
N GLY A 351 -7.16 -8.32 -0.53
CA GLY A 351 -5.74 -8.66 -0.50
C GLY A 351 -5.45 -9.84 0.41
N VAL A 352 -4.41 -10.58 0.09
CA VAL A 352 -3.97 -11.72 0.91
C VAL A 352 -2.79 -11.29 1.77
N ARG A 353 -2.94 -11.44 3.08
CA ARG A 353 -1.87 -11.12 4.03
C ARG A 353 -0.81 -12.22 3.99
N PRO A 354 0.47 -11.88 3.81
CA PRO A 354 1.57 -12.84 3.86
C PRO A 354 1.91 -13.20 5.32
N LEU A 355 0.97 -13.83 6.03
CA LEU A 355 1.19 -14.27 7.41
C LEU A 355 2.03 -15.54 7.41
N VAL A 356 2.88 -15.68 8.42
CA VAL A 356 3.70 -16.89 8.62
C VAL A 356 2.79 -18.11 8.75
N GLY A 357 3.05 -19.14 7.97
CA GLY A 357 2.33 -20.41 8.05
C GLY A 357 2.48 -21.02 9.44
N SER A 358 1.38 -21.21 10.16
CA SER A 358 1.39 -21.90 11.46
C SER A 358 0.20 -22.85 11.55
N ALA A 359 0.36 -23.88 12.37
CA ALA A 359 -0.71 -24.81 12.75
C ALA A 359 -1.74 -24.19 13.72
N ALA A 360 -1.69 -22.87 13.94
CA ALA A 360 -2.58 -22.17 14.86
C ALA A 360 -4.04 -22.27 14.43
N LYS A 361 -4.93 -22.53 15.38
CA LYS A 361 -6.36 -22.74 15.15
C LYS A 361 -7.13 -21.46 14.81
N THR A 362 -6.58 -20.28 15.13
CA THR A 362 -7.24 -18.99 14.88
C THR A 362 -6.26 -17.99 14.24
N THR A 363 -6.77 -17.19 13.30
CA THR A 363 -6.01 -16.18 12.56
C THR A 363 -5.39 -15.08 13.45
N GLY A 364 -5.95 -14.86 14.66
CA GLY A 364 -5.44 -13.90 15.64
C GLY A 364 -4.13 -14.32 16.33
N GLN A 365 -3.72 -15.58 16.19
CA GLN A 365 -2.51 -16.14 16.82
C GLN A 365 -1.28 -16.19 15.90
N PHE A 366 -1.44 -15.84 14.61
CA PHE A 366 -0.29 -15.77 13.69
C PHE A 366 0.67 -14.67 14.11
N SER A 367 1.96 -14.99 14.15
CA SER A 367 2.98 -13.97 14.33
C SER A 367 2.88 -12.93 13.23
N ARG A 368 2.93 -11.65 13.62
CA ARG A 368 2.91 -10.50 12.69
C ARG A 368 4.30 -9.88 12.55
N ASP A 369 5.31 -10.53 13.09
CA ASP A 369 6.71 -10.15 12.90
C ASP A 369 7.17 -10.54 11.49
N HIS A 370 8.16 -9.85 11.00
CA HIS A 370 8.80 -10.14 9.71
C HIS A 370 10.15 -10.80 9.96
N HIS A 371 10.57 -11.65 9.03
CA HIS A 371 11.89 -12.28 9.06
C HIS A 371 12.36 -12.71 7.68
N ILE A 372 13.64 -13.04 7.58
CA ILE A 372 14.27 -13.47 6.34
C ILE A 372 14.59 -14.97 6.44
N GLU A 373 13.95 -15.77 5.58
CA GLU A 373 14.32 -17.16 5.39
C GLU A 373 15.41 -17.26 4.32
N VAL A 374 16.44 -18.05 4.59
CA VAL A 374 17.61 -18.18 3.70
C VAL A 374 17.70 -19.60 3.17
N LEU A 375 17.63 -19.72 1.85
CA LEU A 375 17.89 -20.95 1.12
C LEU A 375 19.27 -20.86 0.48
N SER A 376 20.19 -21.75 0.85
CA SER A 376 21.55 -21.80 0.28
C SER A 376 22.20 -23.17 0.49
N GLY A 377 23.26 -23.44 -0.27
CA GLY A 377 24.09 -24.63 -0.11
C GLY A 377 23.40 -25.93 -0.55
N ASP A 378 23.63 -27.00 0.20
CA ASP A 378 23.24 -28.37 -0.15
C ASP A 378 21.74 -28.64 -0.26
N TRP A 379 20.92 -27.66 0.14
CA TRP A 379 19.44 -27.73 0.10
C TRP A 379 18.85 -27.29 -1.26
N THR A 380 19.67 -26.74 -2.16
CA THR A 380 19.22 -26.23 -3.45
C THR A 380 20.23 -26.58 -4.54
N ASN A 381 19.75 -26.76 -5.78
CA ASN A 381 20.62 -26.85 -6.97
C ASN A 381 21.03 -25.46 -7.51
N LEU A 382 20.97 -24.43 -6.66
CA LEU A 382 21.22 -23.04 -7.05
C LEU A 382 22.65 -22.63 -6.69
N GLY A 383 23.32 -21.97 -7.59
CA GLY A 383 24.66 -21.39 -7.40
C GLY A 383 24.66 -20.01 -6.72
N TYR A 384 23.53 -19.61 -6.12
CA TYR A 384 23.29 -18.36 -5.40
C TYR A 384 22.32 -18.59 -4.24
N PRO A 385 22.41 -17.81 -3.14
CA PRO A 385 21.42 -17.86 -2.06
C PRO A 385 20.11 -17.18 -2.48
N VAL A 386 19.00 -17.61 -1.86
CA VAL A 386 17.69 -16.98 -1.97
C VAL A 386 17.26 -16.48 -0.59
N TYR A 387 16.95 -15.18 -0.48
CA TYR A 387 16.41 -14.55 0.73
C TYR A 387 14.91 -14.34 0.54
N SER A 388 14.09 -15.16 1.19
CA SER A 388 12.62 -15.05 1.17
C SER A 388 12.14 -14.11 2.28
N LEU A 389 11.42 -13.05 1.90
CA LEU A 389 10.92 -12.01 2.81
C LEU A 389 9.56 -12.40 3.37
N VAL A 390 9.54 -13.08 4.52
CA VAL A 390 8.31 -13.59 5.14
C VAL A 390 7.67 -12.53 6.02
N GLY A 391 6.37 -12.25 5.80
CA GLY A 391 5.64 -11.21 6.53
C GLY A 391 5.88 -9.80 5.99
N GLY A 392 5.91 -8.82 6.90
CA GLY A 392 6.08 -7.41 6.58
C GLY A 392 4.75 -6.64 6.46
N LYS A 393 4.85 -5.32 6.55
CA LYS A 393 3.70 -4.38 6.59
C LYS A 393 4.11 -3.05 5.97
N TRP A 394 3.11 -2.29 5.51
CA TRP A 394 3.32 -0.90 5.09
C TRP A 394 4.07 -0.06 6.12
N THR A 395 3.69 -0.17 7.40
CA THR A 395 4.31 0.65 8.44
C THR A 395 5.80 0.39 8.61
N SER A 396 6.24 -0.87 8.57
CA SER A 396 7.62 -1.26 8.87
C SER A 396 8.46 -1.62 7.64
N PHE A 397 7.93 -1.41 6.42
CA PHE A 397 8.62 -1.83 5.20
C PHE A 397 10.06 -1.31 5.11
N ARG A 398 10.28 -0.04 5.50
CA ARG A 398 11.61 0.57 5.45
C ARG A 398 12.61 -0.13 6.40
N ALA A 399 12.17 -0.40 7.65
CA ALA A 399 13.03 -1.08 8.63
C ALA A 399 13.35 -2.51 8.19
N PHE A 400 12.36 -3.23 7.68
CA PHE A 400 12.56 -4.57 7.14
C PHE A 400 13.49 -4.56 5.92
N SER A 401 13.31 -3.62 5.00
CA SER A 401 14.21 -3.43 3.85
C SER A 401 15.65 -3.10 4.27
N GLU A 402 15.84 -2.31 5.34
CA GLU A 402 17.17 -2.01 5.90
C GLU A 402 17.84 -3.30 6.42
N GLU A 403 17.10 -4.17 7.13
CA GLU A 403 17.60 -5.47 7.61
C GLU A 403 18.00 -6.39 6.45
N VAL A 404 17.13 -6.53 5.44
CA VAL A 404 17.40 -7.32 4.23
C VAL A 404 18.65 -6.79 3.51
N THR A 405 18.74 -5.48 3.38
CA THR A 405 19.88 -4.82 2.72
C THR A 405 21.18 -5.05 3.51
N ASP A 406 21.17 -4.91 4.83
CA ASP A 406 22.36 -5.16 5.65
C ASP A 406 22.90 -6.57 5.45
N LYS A 407 22.01 -7.57 5.47
CA LYS A 407 22.36 -8.97 5.22
C LYS A 407 22.89 -9.18 3.79
N SER A 408 22.28 -8.53 2.81
CA SER A 408 22.69 -8.60 1.41
C SER A 408 24.05 -7.93 1.17
N LEU A 409 24.29 -6.76 1.76
CA LEU A 409 25.57 -6.06 1.69
C LEU A 409 26.71 -6.87 2.33
N GLN A 410 26.43 -7.50 3.48
CA GLN A 410 27.38 -8.41 4.12
C GLN A 410 27.75 -9.57 3.20
N PHE A 411 26.77 -10.22 2.55
CA PHE A 411 27.00 -11.31 1.59
C PHE A 411 27.81 -10.84 0.38
N LEU A 412 27.52 -9.65 -0.13
CA LEU A 412 28.20 -9.07 -1.31
C LEU A 412 29.60 -8.52 -0.99
N GLY A 413 29.96 -8.40 0.30
CA GLY A 413 31.22 -7.78 0.75
C GLY A 413 31.23 -6.25 0.59
N ILE A 414 30.07 -5.60 0.60
CA ILE A 414 29.89 -4.16 0.43
C ILE A 414 29.61 -3.51 1.79
N LYS A 415 30.27 -2.40 2.11
CA LYS A 415 30.01 -1.64 3.32
C LYS A 415 28.85 -0.67 3.09
N ARG A 416 27.88 -0.64 4.03
CA ARG A 416 26.80 0.36 4.04
C ARG A 416 27.38 1.77 4.17
N ASN A 417 26.93 2.68 3.31
CA ASN A 417 27.34 4.08 3.32
C ASN A 417 26.15 5.07 3.35
N LYS A 418 24.93 4.62 3.08
CA LYS A 418 23.71 5.43 3.09
C LYS A 418 22.57 4.71 3.81
N SER A 419 21.65 5.49 4.35
CA SER A 419 20.44 5.01 5.04
C SER A 419 19.20 5.69 4.47
N THR A 420 18.09 4.96 4.42
CA THR A 420 16.77 5.45 4.00
C THR A 420 15.97 6.12 5.12
N ARG A 421 16.49 6.18 6.37
CA ARG A 421 15.74 6.62 7.57
C ARG A 421 15.12 8.00 7.45
N ASP A 422 15.90 8.96 7.00
CA ASP A 422 15.48 10.37 6.90
C ASP A 422 15.54 10.87 5.46
N LEU A 423 15.40 9.93 4.50
CA LEU A 423 15.43 10.22 3.08
C LEU A 423 14.01 10.52 2.57
N PRO A 424 13.73 11.75 2.12
CA PRO A 424 12.44 12.08 1.52
C PRO A 424 12.10 11.19 0.32
N ILE A 425 10.81 10.96 0.10
CA ILE A 425 10.27 10.13 -0.97
C ILE A 425 9.53 11.01 -1.96
N GLY A 426 9.90 10.93 -3.23
CA GLY A 426 9.22 11.57 -4.34
C GLY A 426 8.91 13.05 -4.10
N GLY A 427 7.64 13.40 -4.15
CA GLY A 427 7.13 14.74 -3.87
C GLY A 427 7.34 15.26 -2.45
N GLY A 428 7.91 14.44 -1.55
CA GLY A 428 8.38 14.88 -0.23
C GLY A 428 9.73 15.58 -0.24
N ARG A 429 10.50 15.49 -1.32
CA ARG A 429 11.79 16.18 -1.47
C ARG A 429 11.55 17.70 -1.61
N GLY A 430 12.08 18.52 -0.69
CA GLY A 430 11.86 19.96 -0.73
C GLY A 430 10.40 20.40 -0.54
N TYR A 431 9.58 19.55 0.07
CA TYR A 431 8.16 19.84 0.30
C TYR A 431 7.96 21.08 1.19
N PRO A 432 7.18 22.09 0.75
CA PRO A 432 6.86 23.27 1.53
C PRO A 432 6.00 22.89 2.74
N ARG A 433 6.51 23.19 3.95
CA ARG A 433 5.90 22.72 5.21
C ARG A 433 4.94 23.70 5.85
N SER A 434 5.01 24.98 5.46
CA SER A 434 4.08 26.02 5.93
C SER A 434 3.14 26.46 4.80
N ALA A 435 2.01 27.08 5.17
CA ALA A 435 1.08 27.65 4.20
C ALA A 435 1.76 28.76 3.36
N GLU A 436 2.66 29.52 3.96
CA GLU A 436 3.41 30.58 3.29
C GLU A 436 4.40 30.01 2.26
N GLU A 437 5.17 28.99 2.64
CA GLU A 437 6.07 28.28 1.72
C GLU A 437 5.30 27.64 0.56
N ARG A 438 4.14 27.01 0.83
CA ARG A 438 3.27 26.45 -0.20
C ARG A 438 2.76 27.54 -1.15
N ALA A 439 2.28 28.66 -0.62
CA ALA A 439 1.79 29.77 -1.45
C ALA A 439 2.90 30.34 -2.35
N LYS A 440 4.12 30.50 -1.81
CA LYS A 440 5.30 30.92 -2.59
C LYS A 440 5.69 29.91 -3.66
N TYR A 441 5.66 28.61 -3.34
CA TYR A 441 5.94 27.53 -4.29
C TYR A 441 4.95 27.56 -5.47
N ILE A 442 3.64 27.61 -5.18
CA ILE A 442 2.59 27.67 -6.21
C ILE A 442 2.69 28.93 -7.05
N ALA A 443 2.95 30.10 -6.43
CA ALA A 443 3.14 31.35 -7.16
C ALA A 443 4.36 31.30 -8.10
N GLY A 444 5.46 30.69 -7.67
CA GLY A 444 6.64 30.46 -8.50
C GLY A 444 6.35 29.58 -9.70
N LEU A 445 5.61 28.48 -9.50
CA LEU A 445 5.19 27.61 -10.60
C LEU A 445 4.25 28.32 -11.58
N ALA A 446 3.29 29.13 -11.07
CA ALA A 446 2.37 29.89 -11.92
C ALA A 446 3.11 30.90 -12.81
N ALA A 447 4.07 31.63 -12.24
CA ALA A 447 4.89 32.57 -12.97
C ALA A 447 5.77 31.89 -14.06
N TRP A 448 6.25 30.67 -13.77
CA TRP A 448 7.09 29.92 -14.71
C TRP A 448 6.30 29.24 -15.81
N THR A 449 5.15 28.62 -15.47
CA THR A 449 4.40 27.76 -16.41
C THR A 449 3.20 28.44 -17.07
N GLY A 450 2.71 29.55 -16.50
CA GLY A 450 1.45 30.18 -16.95
C GLY A 450 0.18 29.41 -16.59
N LEU A 451 0.30 28.24 -15.91
CA LEU A 451 -0.86 27.47 -15.46
C LEU A 451 -1.62 28.19 -14.35
N SER A 452 -2.95 27.98 -14.31
CA SER A 452 -3.77 28.56 -13.25
C SER A 452 -3.35 28.06 -11.86
N ARG A 453 -3.56 28.90 -10.85
CA ARG A 453 -3.27 28.55 -9.45
C ARG A 453 -4.05 27.29 -9.04
N GLU A 454 -5.32 27.21 -9.39
CA GLU A 454 -6.18 26.06 -9.07
C GLU A 454 -5.61 24.75 -9.65
N ARG A 455 -5.15 24.81 -10.91
CA ARG A 455 -4.52 23.66 -11.55
C ARG A 455 -3.25 23.22 -10.82
N LEU A 456 -2.40 24.18 -10.44
CA LEU A 456 -1.16 23.91 -9.71
C LEU A 456 -1.41 23.39 -8.29
N GLU A 457 -2.44 23.86 -7.60
CA GLU A 457 -2.86 23.30 -6.30
C GLU A 457 -3.29 21.83 -6.47
N THR A 458 -4.06 21.50 -7.52
CA THR A 458 -4.44 20.12 -7.84
C THR A 458 -3.21 19.22 -8.12
N LEU A 459 -2.25 19.70 -8.91
CA LEU A 459 -1.02 18.97 -9.18
C LEU A 459 -0.18 18.80 -7.89
N PHE A 460 -0.12 19.83 -7.07
CA PHE A 460 0.60 19.77 -5.80
C PHE A 460 -0.03 18.76 -4.81
N GLU A 461 -1.34 18.68 -4.75
CA GLU A 461 -2.05 17.69 -3.93
C GLU A 461 -1.78 16.24 -4.40
N ARG A 462 -1.62 16.02 -5.71
CA ARG A 462 -1.34 14.69 -6.29
C ARG A 462 0.13 14.29 -6.17
N TYR A 463 1.04 15.23 -6.40
CA TYR A 463 2.46 14.95 -6.65
C TYR A 463 3.43 15.61 -5.65
N GLY A 464 2.93 16.41 -4.70
CA GLY A 464 3.78 17.20 -3.80
C GLY A 464 4.71 18.12 -4.58
N SER A 465 5.99 18.18 -4.22
CA SER A 465 6.98 19.00 -4.94
C SER A 465 7.29 18.49 -6.36
N ARG A 466 6.94 17.24 -6.71
CA ARG A 466 7.04 16.74 -8.11
C ARG A 466 6.03 17.43 -9.04
N ALA A 467 5.07 18.18 -8.51
CA ALA A 467 4.19 19.04 -9.31
C ALA A 467 4.96 19.96 -10.26
N GLU A 468 6.18 20.38 -9.89
CA GLU A 468 7.08 21.14 -10.75
C GLU A 468 7.41 20.39 -12.05
N VAL A 469 7.77 19.12 -11.96
CA VAL A 469 8.12 18.29 -13.12
C VAL A 469 6.90 18.07 -14.01
N VAL A 470 5.74 17.78 -13.41
CA VAL A 470 4.48 17.56 -14.13
C VAL A 470 4.01 18.86 -14.81
N ALA A 471 4.01 19.98 -14.10
CA ALA A 471 3.65 21.29 -14.65
C ALA A 471 4.58 21.70 -15.79
N GLY A 472 5.89 21.49 -15.64
CA GLY A 472 6.86 21.72 -16.70
C GLY A 472 6.65 20.85 -17.94
N PHE A 473 6.20 19.61 -17.78
CA PHE A 473 5.82 18.76 -18.91
C PHE A 473 4.53 19.26 -19.59
N ILE A 474 3.53 19.63 -18.80
CA ILE A 474 2.26 20.18 -19.32
C ILE A 474 2.53 21.43 -20.14
N ASN A 475 3.38 22.34 -19.67
CA ASN A 475 3.69 23.61 -20.32
C ASN A 475 4.46 23.48 -21.66
N LYS A 476 5.02 22.30 -21.99
CA LYS A 476 5.75 22.09 -23.24
C LYS A 476 4.89 21.84 -24.47
N GLY A 477 3.57 21.86 -24.35
CA GLY A 477 2.66 21.64 -25.49
C GLY A 477 1.24 22.04 -25.19
N GLU A 478 0.40 21.99 -26.20
CA GLU A 478 -1.03 22.25 -26.03
C GLU A 478 -1.65 21.21 -25.09
N ASP A 479 -2.39 21.67 -24.10
CA ASP A 479 -3.09 20.83 -23.15
C ASP A 479 -4.61 21.04 -23.28
N ALA A 480 -5.36 19.97 -23.06
CA ALA A 480 -6.82 19.98 -23.09
C ALA A 480 -7.35 19.13 -21.93
N PRO A 481 -8.53 19.43 -21.39
CA PRO A 481 -9.20 18.54 -20.45
C PRO A 481 -9.39 17.14 -21.03
N VAL A 482 -9.39 16.13 -20.18
CA VAL A 482 -10.01 14.84 -20.48
C VAL A 482 -11.50 15.02 -20.26
N GLU A 483 -12.29 15.03 -21.34
CA GLU A 483 -13.70 15.44 -21.30
C GLU A 483 -14.54 14.59 -20.35
N SER A 484 -14.28 13.30 -20.36
CA SER A 484 -14.96 12.32 -19.50
C SER A 484 -14.47 12.26 -18.06
N LEU A 485 -13.36 12.95 -17.72
CA LEU A 485 -12.72 12.91 -16.40
C LEU A 485 -12.38 14.31 -15.87
N PRO A 486 -13.35 15.02 -15.30
CA PRO A 486 -13.11 16.34 -14.72
C PRO A 486 -11.94 16.35 -13.73
N GLY A 487 -11.05 17.32 -13.88
CA GLY A 487 -9.87 17.49 -13.04
C GLY A 487 -8.60 16.80 -13.54
N TYR A 488 -8.66 16.08 -14.68
CA TYR A 488 -7.49 15.60 -15.41
C TYR A 488 -7.36 16.28 -16.78
N THR A 489 -6.11 16.40 -17.23
CA THR A 489 -5.84 16.89 -18.60
C THR A 489 -5.09 15.83 -19.40
N LYS A 490 -5.17 15.93 -20.73
CA LYS A 490 -4.54 14.98 -21.65
C LYS A 490 -3.03 14.90 -21.43
N ARG A 491 -2.38 16.05 -21.20
CA ARG A 491 -0.93 16.08 -20.95
C ARG A 491 -0.54 15.52 -19.58
N GLU A 492 -1.37 15.68 -18.55
CA GLU A 492 -1.11 15.00 -17.27
C GLU A 492 -1.17 13.47 -17.43
N MET A 493 -2.18 12.96 -18.17
CA MET A 493 -2.25 11.53 -18.48
C MET A 493 -1.05 11.06 -19.31
N LEU A 494 -0.65 11.82 -20.32
CA LEU A 494 0.53 11.53 -21.13
C LEU A 494 1.82 11.54 -20.30
N PHE A 495 1.93 12.43 -19.31
CA PHE A 495 3.07 12.41 -18.38
C PHE A 495 3.14 11.06 -17.64
N MET A 496 2.02 10.61 -17.08
CA MET A 496 1.98 9.30 -16.39
C MET A 496 2.35 8.15 -17.34
N ILE A 497 1.78 8.13 -18.55
CA ILE A 497 2.06 7.10 -19.55
C ILE A 497 3.56 7.05 -19.89
N GLN A 498 4.18 8.20 -20.14
CA GLN A 498 5.56 8.27 -20.61
C GLN A 498 6.63 8.14 -19.53
N HIS A 499 6.30 8.50 -18.28
CA HIS A 499 7.28 8.62 -17.19
C HIS A 499 7.03 7.71 -16.00
N GLU A 500 5.90 7.01 -15.95
CA GLU A 500 5.52 6.22 -14.80
C GLU A 500 5.30 4.73 -15.12
N LYS A 501 5.99 4.23 -16.17
CA LYS A 501 6.03 2.81 -16.53
C LYS A 501 4.64 2.18 -16.71
N VAL A 502 3.76 2.88 -17.42
CA VAL A 502 2.42 2.41 -17.75
C VAL A 502 2.48 1.53 -18.99
N GLU A 503 2.01 0.30 -18.87
CA GLU A 503 1.97 -0.68 -19.95
C GLU A 503 0.51 -1.08 -20.28
N HIS A 504 -0.39 -0.99 -19.31
CA HIS A 504 -1.80 -1.33 -19.44
C HIS A 504 -2.72 -0.20 -18.96
N LEU A 505 -3.97 -0.22 -19.44
CA LEU A 505 -4.98 0.79 -19.07
C LEU A 505 -5.29 0.76 -17.56
N ASP A 506 -5.35 -0.41 -16.96
CA ASP A 506 -5.58 -0.55 -15.52
C ASP A 506 -4.42 -0.02 -14.64
N ASP A 507 -3.21 0.13 -15.18
CA ASP A 507 -2.12 0.82 -14.48
C ASP A 507 -2.49 2.27 -14.20
N LEU A 508 -3.07 2.96 -15.19
CA LEU A 508 -3.54 4.33 -15.03
C LEU A 508 -4.74 4.42 -14.09
N LEU A 509 -5.76 3.59 -14.35
CA LEU A 509 -7.06 3.72 -13.69
C LEU A 509 -7.06 3.26 -12.24
N LEU A 510 -6.20 2.30 -11.87
CA LEU A 510 -6.13 1.71 -10.54
C LEU A 510 -4.93 2.20 -9.72
N ARG A 511 -3.77 2.48 -10.35
CA ARG A 511 -2.50 2.66 -9.63
C ARG A 511 -1.79 4.00 -9.85
N ARG A 512 -1.95 4.64 -11.01
CA ARG A 512 -1.43 6.01 -11.23
C ARG A 512 -2.44 7.06 -10.82
N THR A 513 -3.72 6.68 -10.83
CA THR A 513 -4.85 7.49 -10.34
C THR A 513 -5.69 6.70 -9.34
N MET A 514 -6.63 7.35 -8.68
CA MET A 514 -7.64 6.70 -7.84
C MET A 514 -9.02 6.62 -8.52
N LEU A 515 -9.08 6.76 -9.84
CA LEU A 515 -10.34 6.90 -10.59
C LEU A 515 -11.27 5.70 -10.38
N ALA A 516 -10.74 4.48 -10.49
CA ALA A 516 -11.52 3.27 -10.27
C ALA A 516 -11.98 3.16 -8.81
N MET A 517 -11.08 3.34 -7.86
CA MET A 517 -11.37 3.22 -6.42
C MET A 517 -12.41 4.23 -5.95
N LEU A 518 -12.42 5.44 -6.52
CA LEU A 518 -13.39 6.48 -6.18
C LEU A 518 -14.71 6.38 -6.97
N GLY A 519 -14.89 5.34 -7.81
CA GLY A 519 -16.10 5.15 -8.62
C GLY A 519 -16.33 6.26 -9.64
N ARG A 520 -15.24 6.79 -10.23
CA ARG A 520 -15.31 7.89 -11.19
C ARG A 520 -15.21 7.44 -12.64
N LEU A 521 -15.21 6.12 -12.88
CA LEU A 521 -15.12 5.58 -14.22
C LEU A 521 -16.49 5.49 -14.87
N THR A 522 -16.53 5.86 -16.15
CA THR A 522 -17.62 5.60 -17.09
C THR A 522 -17.05 4.87 -18.31
N ARG A 523 -17.91 4.32 -19.19
CA ARG A 523 -17.43 3.74 -20.46
C ARG A 523 -16.70 4.76 -21.32
N ASP A 524 -17.20 6.01 -21.34
CA ASP A 524 -16.58 7.09 -22.11
C ASP A 524 -15.20 7.43 -21.54
N ALA A 525 -15.05 7.45 -20.21
CA ALA A 525 -13.76 7.66 -19.56
C ALA A 525 -12.74 6.56 -19.90
N ILE A 526 -13.18 5.30 -19.89
CA ILE A 526 -12.33 4.17 -20.29
C ILE A 526 -11.89 4.31 -21.75
N ASN A 527 -12.83 4.62 -22.66
CA ASN A 527 -12.53 4.75 -24.07
C ASN A 527 -11.57 5.94 -24.34
N GLU A 528 -11.83 7.12 -23.75
CA GLU A 528 -10.98 8.30 -23.95
C GLU A 528 -9.56 8.08 -23.41
N VAL A 529 -9.41 7.50 -22.21
CA VAL A 529 -8.08 7.22 -21.63
C VAL A 529 -7.37 6.09 -22.38
N ASN A 530 -8.12 5.07 -22.84
CA ASN A 530 -7.57 3.99 -23.67
C ASN A 530 -7.06 4.50 -25.02
N ASP A 531 -7.76 5.46 -25.62
CA ASP A 531 -7.29 6.11 -26.86
C ASP A 531 -6.01 6.90 -26.65
N LEU A 532 -5.90 7.65 -25.54
CA LEU A 532 -4.68 8.36 -25.18
C LEU A 532 -3.50 7.40 -24.96
N LEU A 533 -3.73 6.33 -24.21
CA LEU A 533 -2.72 5.30 -23.94
C LEU A 533 -2.28 4.60 -25.22
N GLY A 534 -3.26 4.10 -26.01
CA GLY A 534 -2.99 3.37 -27.24
C GLY A 534 -2.24 4.22 -28.26
N ASN A 535 -2.59 5.51 -28.40
CA ASN A 535 -1.85 6.43 -29.27
C ASN A 535 -0.41 6.63 -28.79
N ALA A 536 -0.19 6.75 -27.48
CA ALA A 536 1.15 6.93 -26.91
C ALA A 536 2.04 5.67 -27.02
N LEU A 537 1.42 4.48 -26.96
CA LEU A 537 2.11 3.18 -27.08
C LEU A 537 2.16 2.63 -28.51
N GLY A 538 1.50 3.31 -29.47
CA GLY A 538 1.45 2.91 -30.88
C GLY A 538 0.54 1.72 -31.18
N TRP A 539 -0.54 1.55 -30.39
CA TRP A 539 -1.54 0.48 -30.57
C TRP A 539 -2.45 0.76 -31.78
N ASP A 540 -2.78 -0.29 -32.49
CA ASP A 540 -3.85 -0.25 -33.49
C ASP A 540 -5.24 -0.33 -32.83
N ALA A 541 -6.29 -0.23 -33.64
CA ALA A 541 -7.68 -0.27 -33.15
C ALA A 541 -8.04 -1.61 -32.50
N ALA A 542 -7.48 -2.73 -32.99
CA ALA A 542 -7.74 -4.05 -32.45
C ALA A 542 -7.12 -4.20 -31.04
N GLN A 543 -5.87 -3.76 -30.87
CA GLN A 543 -5.17 -3.75 -29.59
C GLN A 543 -5.90 -2.88 -28.56
N LYS A 544 -6.36 -1.67 -28.95
CA LYS A 544 -7.15 -0.81 -28.07
C LYS A 544 -8.45 -1.48 -27.62
N ASN A 545 -9.17 -2.15 -28.52
CA ASN A 545 -10.39 -2.87 -28.16
C ASN A 545 -10.12 -4.02 -27.20
N VAL A 546 -9.10 -4.83 -27.45
CA VAL A 546 -8.69 -5.93 -26.54
C VAL A 546 -8.36 -5.40 -25.16
N GLU A 547 -7.64 -4.29 -25.07
CA GLU A 547 -7.24 -3.69 -23.79
C GLU A 547 -8.43 -3.11 -23.02
N ALA A 548 -9.37 -2.44 -23.71
CA ALA A 548 -10.58 -1.94 -23.07
C ALA A 548 -11.44 -3.08 -22.50
N GLU A 549 -11.64 -4.17 -23.27
CA GLU A 549 -12.39 -5.34 -22.83
C GLU A 549 -11.70 -6.07 -21.68
N ARG A 550 -10.36 -6.23 -21.73
CA ARG A 550 -9.57 -6.80 -20.66
C ARG A 550 -9.77 -6.01 -19.36
N THR A 551 -9.67 -4.68 -19.45
CA THR A 551 -9.81 -3.79 -18.29
C THR A 551 -11.24 -3.83 -17.73
N LEU A 552 -12.28 -3.78 -18.57
CA LEU A 552 -13.67 -3.90 -18.12
C LEU A 552 -13.93 -5.22 -17.40
N ARG A 553 -13.38 -6.33 -17.92
CA ARG A 553 -13.49 -7.65 -17.29
C ARG A 553 -12.80 -7.67 -15.92
N LEU A 554 -11.57 -7.17 -15.83
CA LEU A 554 -10.82 -7.05 -14.59
C LEU A 554 -11.59 -6.25 -13.53
N LEU A 555 -12.14 -5.09 -13.92
CA LEU A 555 -12.93 -4.23 -13.04
C LEU A 555 -14.19 -4.94 -12.52
N ALA A 556 -14.89 -5.68 -13.38
CA ALA A 556 -16.10 -6.41 -12.99
C ALA A 556 -15.79 -7.60 -12.06
N GLU A 557 -14.78 -8.42 -12.39
CA GLU A 557 -14.48 -9.67 -11.70
C GLU A 557 -13.77 -9.45 -10.36
N LYS A 558 -12.78 -8.55 -10.32
CA LYS A 558 -11.95 -8.36 -9.12
C LYS A 558 -12.42 -7.21 -8.22
N TYR A 559 -13.06 -6.19 -8.80
CA TYR A 559 -13.37 -4.94 -8.09
C TYR A 559 -14.86 -4.60 -8.00
N ARG A 560 -15.75 -5.44 -8.53
CA ARG A 560 -17.20 -5.25 -8.56
C ARG A 560 -17.66 -3.97 -9.28
N VAL A 561 -16.83 -3.41 -10.16
CA VAL A 561 -17.17 -2.24 -10.97
C VAL A 561 -17.81 -2.72 -12.28
N ARG A 562 -19.08 -2.39 -12.49
CA ARG A 562 -19.83 -2.71 -13.70
C ARG A 562 -20.26 -1.42 -14.37
N LEU A 563 -19.79 -1.19 -15.61
CA LEU A 563 -20.00 0.03 -16.39
C LEU A 563 -20.82 -0.25 -17.64
#